data_a74fe168443f69fdf6d3de677b11deec
#
_entry.id   a74fe168443f69fdf6d3de677b11deec
#
_cell.length_a   1.000
_cell.length_b   1.000
_cell.length_c   1.000
_cell.angle_alpha   90.00
_cell.angle_beta   90.00
_cell.angle_gamma   90.00
#
_symmetry.space_group_name_H-M   'P 1'
#
loop_
_entity.id
_entity.type
_entity.pdbx_description
1 polymer ?
#
loop_
_entity_poly.entity_id
_entity_poly.type
_entity_poly.pdbx_seq_one_letter_code
_entity_poly.pdbx_strand_id
1 'polypeptide(L)'
;EEQPGENDFHKFSYMDTSHRKLKQLSCWTTFTNEACHDILREGLPDSPLYNGQIKSIGPRYCPSIETKIVTFADKTQHQLFLEPEGEATQEYYLNGFSSSLPLDIQLRALQAIPAFRDVQIYRPGYAIEYDFFDPTQLRHNLETKQIRNLFFAGQINGTTGYEEAGGQGLVAGINAHINCHGGQPFILGRDEAYIGVLIDDLVTKGVDEPYRMFTSRAEYRILLRQDDADMRLTEKSYQMGLAKQDRYDLLREKKESRDAIIRFAETYSVKPQYINSGLEKLGTAPLSHGCKLFDVVLRPQTTLENLADLVPALRAELDKVPASRKEEIIEAAEILIKYSGYIKREQIIADKINRCLLYTSDAADEARSVD
;
A
#
# COMPACT_ATOMS: atom_id res chain seq x y z
N GLU A 1 12.60 21.26 -13.80
CA GLU A 1 12.34 20.23 -14.83
C GLU A 1 10.90 19.75 -14.68
N GLU A 2 10.20 19.65 -15.82
CA GLU A 2 8.82 19.17 -15.84
C GLU A 2 8.79 17.65 -15.69
N GLN A 3 7.88 17.18 -14.82
CA GLN A 3 7.54 15.77 -14.64
C GLN A 3 6.09 15.60 -15.11
N PRO A 4 5.87 15.09 -16.33
CA PRO A 4 4.53 14.90 -16.84
C PRO A 4 3.77 13.84 -16.06
N GLY A 5 2.44 13.98 -16.02
CA GLY A 5 1.57 12.94 -15.46
C GLY A 5 1.61 11.65 -16.27
N GLU A 6 1.21 10.55 -15.67
CA GLU A 6 1.13 9.25 -16.33
C GLU A 6 -0.07 9.19 -17.28
N ASN A 7 0.15 8.64 -18.47
CA ASN A 7 -0.92 8.44 -19.45
C ASN A 7 -1.63 7.10 -19.30
N ASP A 8 -0.95 6.12 -18.70
CA ASP A 8 -1.43 4.75 -18.50
C ASP A 8 -1.37 4.40 -17.01
N PHE A 9 -2.34 4.88 -16.26
CA PHE A 9 -2.47 4.59 -14.84
C PHE A 9 -3.63 3.65 -14.57
N HIS A 10 -3.39 2.67 -13.71
CA HIS A 10 -4.42 1.77 -13.26
C HIS A 10 -5.31 2.44 -12.21
N LYS A 11 -6.60 2.13 -12.23
CA LYS A 11 -7.55 2.63 -11.23
C LYS A 11 -7.39 1.88 -9.90
N PHE A 12 -7.58 2.59 -8.80
CA PHE A 12 -7.58 1.99 -7.46
C PHE A 12 -8.84 1.17 -7.17
N SER A 13 -9.95 1.47 -7.83
CA SER A 13 -11.23 0.81 -7.59
C SER A 13 -11.38 -0.42 -8.48
N TYR A 14 -11.87 -1.51 -7.90
CA TYR A 14 -12.32 -2.69 -8.66
C TYR A 14 -13.69 -2.49 -9.32
N MET A 15 -14.41 -1.42 -8.97
CA MET A 15 -15.66 -1.04 -9.62
C MET A 15 -15.36 -0.34 -10.95
N ASP A 16 -16.27 -0.46 -11.90
CA ASP A 16 -16.19 0.34 -13.13
C ASP A 16 -16.47 1.80 -12.80
N THR A 17 -15.40 2.59 -12.77
CA THR A 17 -15.44 4.04 -12.56
C THR A 17 -15.02 4.80 -13.82
N SER A 18 -15.17 4.20 -14.99
CA SER A 18 -14.65 4.67 -16.28
C SER A 18 -15.09 6.08 -16.68
N HIS A 19 -16.03 6.70 -15.95
CA HIS A 19 -16.68 7.93 -16.37
C HIS A 19 -15.92 9.22 -16.10
N ARG A 20 -14.79 9.21 -15.35
CA ARG A 20 -13.99 10.42 -15.13
C ARG A 20 -12.50 10.09 -15.09
N LYS A 21 -11.85 10.19 -16.24
CA LYS A 21 -10.39 10.40 -16.24
C LYS A 21 -10.16 11.89 -15.96
N LEU A 22 -9.61 12.19 -14.78
CA LEU A 22 -9.11 13.53 -14.48
C LEU A 22 -7.97 13.84 -15.46
N LYS A 23 -7.88 15.11 -15.89
CA LYS A 23 -6.74 15.59 -16.64
C LYS A 23 -5.49 15.42 -15.79
N GLN A 24 -4.48 14.77 -16.33
CA GLN A 24 -3.20 14.65 -15.65
C GLN A 24 -2.48 16.01 -15.70
N LEU A 25 -2.05 16.48 -14.53
CA LEU A 25 -1.25 17.69 -14.41
C LEU A 25 0.21 17.28 -14.22
N SER A 26 1.11 18.09 -14.78
CA SER A 26 2.55 17.93 -14.53
C SER A 26 2.90 18.49 -13.16
N CYS A 27 3.90 17.92 -12.52
CA CYS A 27 4.63 18.57 -11.44
C CYS A 27 6.01 19.01 -11.95
N TRP A 28 6.72 19.82 -11.16
CA TRP A 28 8.05 20.31 -11.54
C TRP A 28 9.06 20.04 -10.44
N THR A 29 10.24 19.59 -10.83
CA THR A 29 11.37 19.42 -9.92
C THR A 29 12.29 20.63 -9.97
N THR A 30 12.78 21.01 -8.80
CA THR A 30 13.87 21.98 -8.62
C THR A 30 14.73 21.55 -7.44
N PHE A 31 15.73 22.36 -7.09
CA PHE A 31 16.66 22.04 -6.02
C PHE A 31 16.92 23.28 -5.17
N THR A 32 17.19 23.07 -3.88
CA THR A 32 17.83 24.09 -3.03
C THR A 32 19.25 24.36 -3.52
N ASN A 33 19.87 25.42 -3.02
CA ASN A 33 21.27 25.77 -3.28
C ASN A 33 21.96 26.19 -1.99
N GLU A 34 23.27 26.41 -2.04
CA GLU A 34 24.05 26.81 -0.87
C GLU A 34 23.56 28.11 -0.23
N ALA A 35 23.23 29.14 -1.06
CA ALA A 35 22.67 30.40 -0.53
C ALA A 35 21.37 30.19 0.25
N CYS A 36 20.48 29.31 -0.24
CA CYS A 36 19.28 28.89 0.49
C CYS A 36 19.66 28.22 1.81
N HIS A 37 20.64 27.30 1.79
CA HIS A 37 21.08 26.58 2.98
C HIS A 37 21.69 27.52 4.04
N ASP A 38 22.44 28.53 3.64
CA ASP A 38 23.03 29.50 4.57
C ASP A 38 21.94 30.30 5.28
N ILE A 39 20.92 30.76 4.56
CA ILE A 39 19.76 31.46 5.16
C ILE A 39 19.01 30.54 6.13
N LEU A 40 18.79 29.27 5.75
CA LEU A 40 18.14 28.31 6.65
C LEU A 40 18.95 28.09 7.93
N ARG A 41 20.30 28.03 7.82
CA ARG A 41 21.18 27.90 8.99
C ARG A 41 21.10 29.11 9.94
N GLU A 42 20.91 30.32 9.41
CA GLU A 42 20.68 31.52 10.24
C GLU A 42 19.48 31.34 11.18
N GLY A 43 18.43 30.69 10.70
CA GLY A 43 17.17 30.49 11.44
C GLY A 43 17.18 29.31 12.43
N LEU A 44 18.19 28.44 12.45
CA LEU A 44 18.21 27.27 13.31
C LEU A 44 18.02 27.56 14.81
N PRO A 45 18.59 28.63 15.39
CA PRO A 45 18.35 28.99 16.79
C PRO A 45 16.88 29.28 17.13
N ASP A 46 16.10 29.69 16.14
CA ASP A 46 14.68 30.03 16.29
C ASP A 46 13.75 28.85 15.92
N SER A 47 14.30 27.74 15.44
CA SER A 47 13.54 26.54 15.12
C SER A 47 13.07 25.82 16.39
N PRO A 48 11.78 25.56 16.56
CA PRO A 48 11.25 24.75 17.67
C PRO A 48 11.89 23.38 17.80
N LEU A 49 12.38 22.81 16.68
CA LEU A 49 13.08 21.51 16.66
C LEU A 49 14.48 21.59 17.27
N TYR A 50 15.13 22.76 17.23
CA TYR A 50 16.52 22.94 17.67
C TYR A 50 16.68 23.80 18.92
N ASN A 51 15.66 24.63 19.26
CA ASN A 51 15.70 25.47 20.45
C ASN A 51 15.19 24.76 21.73
N GLY A 52 14.78 23.49 21.64
CA GLY A 52 14.32 22.67 22.76
C GLY A 52 12.84 22.84 23.13
N GLN A 53 12.04 23.56 22.32
CA GLN A 53 10.59 23.61 22.50
C GLN A 53 9.94 22.26 22.22
N ILE A 54 10.30 21.62 21.09
CA ILE A 54 9.84 20.28 20.73
C ILE A 54 10.82 19.26 21.30
N LYS A 55 10.31 18.36 22.13
CA LYS A 55 11.08 17.29 22.77
C LYS A 55 10.73 15.92 22.23
N SER A 56 9.63 15.77 21.52
CA SER A 56 9.21 14.52 20.90
C SER A 56 10.07 14.15 19.71
N ILE A 57 10.13 12.85 19.40
CA ILE A 57 10.77 12.35 18.18
C ILE A 57 9.88 12.71 16.99
N GLY A 58 10.39 13.52 16.05
CA GLY A 58 9.67 13.89 14.83
C GLY A 58 9.46 12.71 13.87
N PRO A 59 8.64 12.88 12.83
CA PRO A 59 8.33 11.83 11.87
C PRO A 59 9.60 11.38 11.14
N ARG A 60 9.86 10.08 11.14
CA ARG A 60 11.11 9.48 10.64
C ARG A 60 11.36 9.71 9.15
N TYR A 61 10.32 9.78 8.34
CA TYR A 61 10.41 9.73 6.88
C TYR A 61 10.00 11.02 6.16
N CYS A 62 9.78 12.09 6.91
CA CYS A 62 9.51 13.41 6.35
C CYS A 62 10.31 14.49 7.11
N PRO A 63 11.65 14.45 7.02
CA PRO A 63 12.48 15.42 7.71
C PRO A 63 12.21 16.82 7.14
N SER A 64 12.14 17.81 8.03
CA SER A 64 12.09 19.21 7.62
C SER A 64 13.36 19.60 6.83
N ILE A 65 13.30 20.71 6.09
CA ILE A 65 14.45 21.18 5.32
C ILE A 65 15.63 21.50 6.24
N GLU A 66 15.39 22.08 7.41
CA GLU A 66 16.43 22.34 8.40
C GLU A 66 17.05 21.05 8.93
N THR A 67 16.29 19.98 9.11
CA THR A 67 16.85 18.67 9.48
C THR A 67 17.71 18.11 8.36
N LYS A 68 17.32 18.29 7.08
CA LYS A 68 18.10 17.84 5.94
C LYS A 68 19.46 18.56 5.87
N ILE A 69 19.49 19.89 6.02
CA ILE A 69 20.73 20.66 5.94
C ILE A 69 21.67 20.42 7.13
N VAL A 70 21.15 19.99 8.27
CA VAL A 70 21.96 19.62 9.43
C VAL A 70 22.48 18.19 9.30
N THR A 71 21.61 17.23 8.99
CA THR A 71 21.97 15.81 8.91
C THR A 71 22.83 15.49 7.70
N PHE A 72 22.60 16.17 6.58
CA PHE A 72 23.32 15.99 5.31
C PHE A 72 24.06 17.28 4.93
N ALA A 73 24.87 17.77 5.85
CA ALA A 73 25.57 19.06 5.72
C ALA A 73 26.57 19.11 4.54
N ASP A 74 27.00 17.95 4.06
CA ASP A 74 27.86 17.77 2.89
C ASP A 74 27.13 17.94 1.54
N LYS A 75 25.80 17.93 1.54
CA LYS A 75 25.00 18.12 0.33
C LYS A 75 24.82 19.60 0.01
N THR A 76 25.15 19.97 -1.21
CA THR A 76 25.01 21.34 -1.73
C THR A 76 23.60 21.65 -2.21
N GLN A 77 22.75 20.61 -2.36
CA GLN A 77 21.38 20.76 -2.84
C GLN A 77 20.48 19.62 -2.34
N HIS A 78 19.17 19.93 -2.16
CA HIS A 78 18.10 18.98 -1.90
C HIS A 78 17.00 19.16 -2.92
N GLN A 79 16.46 18.06 -3.41
CA GLN A 79 15.38 18.05 -4.39
C GLN A 79 14.06 18.55 -3.78
N LEU A 80 13.35 19.35 -4.57
CA LEU A 80 12.03 19.89 -4.28
C LEU A 80 11.10 19.58 -5.43
N PHE A 81 9.81 19.38 -5.10
CA PHE A 81 8.75 19.19 -6.10
C PHE A 81 7.69 20.26 -5.93
N LEU A 82 7.27 20.87 -7.04
CA LEU A 82 6.10 21.74 -7.10
C LEU A 82 4.95 20.92 -7.67
N GLU A 83 3.94 20.74 -6.85
CA GLU A 83 2.75 19.95 -7.15
C GLU A 83 1.56 20.88 -7.23
N PRO A 84 0.84 20.99 -8.38
CA PRO A 84 -0.32 21.87 -8.47
C PRO A 84 -1.44 21.39 -7.54
N GLU A 85 -2.00 22.30 -6.74
CA GLU A 85 -3.09 22.01 -5.80
C GLU A 85 -4.43 21.71 -6.50
N GLY A 86 -4.51 22.00 -7.79
CA GLY A 86 -5.67 21.70 -8.60
C GLY A 86 -5.64 22.38 -9.96
N GLU A 87 -6.61 22.02 -10.81
CA GLU A 87 -6.69 22.52 -12.20
C GLU A 87 -7.12 23.99 -12.28
N ALA A 88 -7.90 24.47 -11.33
CA ALA A 88 -8.49 25.80 -11.32
C ALA A 88 -7.80 26.79 -10.37
N THR A 89 -6.63 26.46 -9.85
CA THR A 89 -5.86 27.31 -8.93
C THR A 89 -4.46 27.57 -9.43
N GLN A 90 -3.83 28.64 -8.95
CA GLN A 90 -2.42 28.96 -9.16
C GLN A 90 -1.57 28.58 -7.93
N GLU A 91 -2.15 27.91 -6.97
CA GLU A 91 -1.43 27.42 -5.78
C GLU A 91 -0.72 26.12 -6.09
N TYR A 92 0.50 26.02 -5.59
CA TYR A 92 1.34 24.83 -5.66
C TYR A 92 1.77 24.40 -4.27
N TYR A 93 1.70 23.11 -4.01
CA TYR A 93 2.33 22.52 -2.85
C TYR A 93 3.83 22.33 -3.11
N LEU A 94 4.66 22.80 -2.19
CA LEU A 94 6.10 22.63 -2.28
C LEU A 94 6.53 21.45 -1.42
N ASN A 95 6.65 20.29 -2.04
CA ASN A 95 7.12 19.07 -1.39
C ASN A 95 8.65 19.11 -1.22
N GLY A 96 9.11 18.67 -0.06
CA GLY A 96 10.54 18.60 0.26
C GLY A 96 11.09 19.81 1.01
N PHE A 97 10.31 20.87 1.21
CA PHE A 97 10.67 22.09 1.94
C PHE A 97 9.84 22.33 3.21
N SER A 98 9.36 21.25 3.85
CA SER A 98 8.71 21.37 5.15
C SER A 98 9.63 22.06 6.14
N SER A 99 9.17 23.07 6.87
CA SER A 99 9.99 23.90 7.74
C SER A 99 9.25 24.33 9.00
N SER A 100 9.97 24.40 10.11
CA SER A 100 9.51 24.98 11.37
C SER A 100 10.11 26.36 11.65
N LEU A 101 10.90 26.87 10.71
CA LEU A 101 11.61 28.16 10.83
C LEU A 101 10.63 29.34 10.75
N PRO A 102 11.01 30.54 11.25
CA PRO A 102 10.24 31.77 11.09
C PRO A 102 9.92 32.07 9.61
N LEU A 103 8.76 32.70 9.37
CA LEU A 103 8.27 32.99 8.02
C LEU A 103 9.25 33.79 7.17
N ASP A 104 9.92 34.77 7.75
CA ASP A 104 10.90 35.62 7.06
C ASP A 104 12.10 34.79 6.57
N ILE A 105 12.58 33.84 7.38
CA ILE A 105 13.63 32.89 6.99
C ILE A 105 13.15 31.99 5.87
N GLN A 106 11.93 31.43 5.98
CA GLN A 106 11.35 30.59 4.93
C GLN A 106 11.27 31.34 3.59
N LEU A 107 10.78 32.57 3.61
CA LEU A 107 10.64 33.39 2.41
C LEU A 107 11.99 33.75 1.78
N ARG A 108 12.94 34.24 2.58
CA ARG A 108 14.30 34.58 2.12
C ARG A 108 15.02 33.37 1.54
N ALA A 109 14.90 32.22 2.21
CA ALA A 109 15.52 30.98 1.74
C ALA A 109 14.92 30.52 0.40
N LEU A 110 13.61 30.59 0.23
CA LEU A 110 12.98 30.29 -1.06
C LEU A 110 13.41 31.28 -2.14
N GLN A 111 13.42 32.57 -1.87
CA GLN A 111 13.82 33.60 -2.84
C GLN A 111 15.30 33.48 -3.28
N ALA A 112 16.15 32.83 -2.51
CA ALA A 112 17.51 32.51 -2.90
C ALA A 112 17.60 31.39 -3.97
N ILE A 113 16.51 30.68 -4.22
CA ILE A 113 16.41 29.68 -5.28
C ILE A 113 15.90 30.39 -6.55
N PRO A 114 16.62 30.32 -7.69
CA PRO A 114 16.27 31.08 -8.90
C PRO A 114 14.82 30.86 -9.37
N ALA A 115 14.28 29.68 -9.21
CA ALA A 115 12.89 29.35 -9.59
C ALA A 115 11.83 30.05 -8.72
N PHE A 116 12.21 30.54 -7.53
CA PHE A 116 11.31 31.10 -6.53
C PHE A 116 11.58 32.56 -6.20
N ARG A 117 12.30 33.28 -7.04
CA ARG A 117 12.70 34.68 -6.79
C ARG A 117 11.51 35.57 -6.42
N ASP A 118 10.37 35.38 -7.08
CA ASP A 118 9.16 36.19 -6.90
C ASP A 118 8.04 35.38 -6.21
N VAL A 119 8.40 34.36 -5.44
CA VAL A 119 7.44 33.47 -4.77
C VAL A 119 6.61 34.23 -3.73
N GLN A 120 5.33 33.89 -3.64
CA GLN A 120 4.43 34.30 -2.58
C GLN A 120 4.03 33.07 -1.78
N ILE A 121 4.15 33.11 -0.47
CA ILE A 121 3.78 32.03 0.43
C ILE A 121 2.34 32.30 0.90
N TYR A 122 1.40 31.44 0.53
CA TYR A 122 0.03 31.47 1.03
C TYR A 122 -0.08 30.86 2.43
N ARG A 123 0.62 29.77 2.68
CA ARG A 123 0.66 29.06 3.96
C ARG A 123 2.11 28.68 4.27
N PRO A 124 2.70 29.32 5.30
CA PRO A 124 4.06 28.97 5.70
C PRO A 124 4.11 27.56 6.30
N GLY A 125 5.28 26.94 6.27
CA GLY A 125 5.58 25.77 7.07
C GLY A 125 5.45 26.08 8.56
N TYR A 126 5.15 25.07 9.36
CA TYR A 126 4.94 25.18 10.80
C TYR A 126 5.47 23.93 11.52
N ALA A 127 5.80 24.10 12.80
CA ALA A 127 6.21 22.99 13.63
C ALA A 127 4.99 22.26 14.19
N ILE A 128 5.11 20.93 14.28
CA ILE A 128 4.15 20.08 14.97
C ILE A 128 4.89 19.25 16.01
N GLU A 129 4.39 19.24 17.23
CA GLU A 129 4.78 18.25 18.24
C GLU A 129 3.73 17.15 18.30
N TYR A 130 4.19 15.90 18.30
CA TYR A 130 3.33 14.73 18.23
C TYR A 130 3.22 14.09 19.61
N ASP A 131 2.01 14.08 20.17
CA ASP A 131 1.68 13.26 21.32
C ASP A 131 1.00 11.96 20.88
N PHE A 132 1.26 10.88 21.60
CA PHE A 132 0.62 9.61 21.38
C PHE A 132 0.43 8.84 22.69
N PHE A 133 -0.47 7.89 22.67
CA PHE A 133 -0.64 6.90 23.75
C PHE A 133 0.02 5.59 23.31
N ASP A 134 0.57 4.87 24.29
CA ASP A 134 1.14 3.54 24.04
C ASP A 134 0.05 2.62 23.42
N PRO A 135 0.22 2.18 22.16
CA PRO A 135 -0.78 1.39 21.48
C PRO A 135 -0.94 -0.03 22.03
N THR A 136 -0.04 -0.50 22.89
CA THR A 136 -0.19 -1.80 23.58
C THR A 136 -1.38 -1.83 24.54
N GLN A 137 -1.94 -0.66 24.90
CA GLN A 137 -3.19 -0.57 25.66
C GLN A 137 -4.45 -0.83 24.82
N LEU A 138 -4.31 -1.03 23.52
CA LEU A 138 -5.41 -1.34 22.60
C LEU A 138 -5.56 -2.85 22.41
N ARG A 139 -6.76 -3.26 22.06
CA ARG A 139 -7.08 -4.59 21.52
C ARG A 139 -6.88 -4.57 20.00
N HIS A 140 -6.86 -5.72 19.35
CA HIS A 140 -6.75 -5.83 17.88
C HIS A 140 -7.91 -5.19 17.12
N ASN A 141 -9.03 -4.94 17.76
CA ASN A 141 -10.15 -4.16 17.20
C ASN A 141 -10.00 -2.64 17.40
N LEU A 142 -8.86 -2.19 17.94
CA LEU A 142 -8.53 -0.80 18.30
C LEU A 142 -9.36 -0.19 19.44
N GLU A 143 -10.14 -1.00 20.16
CA GLU A 143 -10.77 -0.59 21.43
C GLU A 143 -9.72 -0.52 22.54
N THR A 144 -9.81 0.49 23.42
CA THR A 144 -8.92 0.56 24.59
C THR A 144 -9.26 -0.55 25.58
N LYS A 145 -8.22 -1.12 26.23
CA LYS A 145 -8.39 -2.13 27.27
C LYS A 145 -9.01 -1.56 28.56
N GLN A 146 -8.80 -0.28 28.81
CA GLN A 146 -9.19 0.39 30.04
C GLN A 146 -10.62 0.97 30.00
N ILE A 147 -11.02 1.51 28.86
CA ILE A 147 -12.31 2.20 28.70
C ILE A 147 -13.10 1.52 27.58
N ARG A 148 -14.22 0.92 27.93
CA ARG A 148 -15.11 0.28 26.96
C ARG A 148 -15.68 1.31 25.99
N ASN A 149 -15.86 0.90 24.76
CA ASN A 149 -16.42 1.70 23.65
C ASN A 149 -15.56 2.93 23.25
N LEU A 150 -14.32 3.01 23.72
CA LEU A 150 -13.37 4.02 23.28
C LEU A 150 -12.37 3.38 22.32
N PHE A 151 -12.32 3.92 21.09
CA PHE A 151 -11.44 3.46 20.03
C PHE A 151 -10.44 4.55 19.66
N PHE A 152 -9.18 4.17 19.46
CA PHE A 152 -8.14 5.08 19.00
C PHE A 152 -7.71 4.71 17.58
N ALA A 153 -7.49 5.72 16.73
CA ALA A 153 -7.02 5.52 15.37
C ALA A 153 -6.16 6.68 14.88
N GLY A 154 -5.13 6.34 14.11
CA GLY A 154 -4.24 7.31 13.51
C GLY A 154 -3.05 7.66 14.39
N GLN A 155 -2.62 8.92 14.30
CA GLN A 155 -1.40 9.41 14.95
C GLN A 155 -1.39 9.23 16.47
N ILE A 156 -2.54 9.28 17.13
CA ILE A 156 -2.67 9.05 18.57
C ILE A 156 -2.12 7.70 19.03
N ASN A 157 -2.00 6.74 18.10
CA ASN A 157 -1.41 5.42 18.32
C ASN A 157 0.09 5.35 17.98
N GLY A 158 0.75 6.50 17.82
CA GLY A 158 2.18 6.56 17.51
C GLY A 158 2.53 6.25 16.05
N THR A 159 1.58 6.35 15.12
CA THR A 159 1.83 6.17 13.70
C THR A 159 2.01 7.51 12.98
N THR A 160 2.73 7.51 11.86
CA THR A 160 2.81 8.64 10.94
C THR A 160 2.47 8.19 9.53
N GLY A 161 1.60 8.92 8.84
CA GLY A 161 1.17 8.70 7.47
C GLY A 161 -0.34 8.64 7.35
N TYR A 162 -0.83 9.12 6.20
CA TYR A 162 -2.26 9.15 5.90
C TYR A 162 -2.83 7.74 5.73
N GLU A 163 -2.06 6.84 5.16
CA GLU A 163 -2.44 5.45 4.90
C GLU A 163 -2.64 4.69 6.20
N GLU A 164 -1.72 4.86 7.14
CA GLU A 164 -1.82 4.26 8.48
C GLU A 164 -3.04 4.80 9.23
N ALA A 165 -3.26 6.10 9.18
CA ALA A 165 -4.41 6.73 9.82
C ALA A 165 -5.73 6.29 9.19
N GLY A 166 -5.79 6.23 7.86
CA GLY A 166 -6.96 5.76 7.12
C GLY A 166 -7.31 4.30 7.42
N GLY A 167 -6.31 3.42 7.43
CA GLY A 167 -6.49 2.00 7.75
C GLY A 167 -7.00 1.79 9.16
N GLN A 168 -6.40 2.46 10.15
CA GLN A 168 -6.83 2.40 11.54
C GLN A 168 -8.24 2.97 11.72
N GLY A 169 -8.51 4.15 11.11
CA GLY A 169 -9.82 4.79 11.19
C GLY A 169 -10.94 3.91 10.62
N LEU A 170 -10.67 3.21 9.51
CA LEU A 170 -11.61 2.26 8.92
C LEU A 170 -11.92 1.11 9.90
N VAL A 171 -10.89 0.47 10.44
CA VAL A 171 -11.07 -0.68 11.37
C VAL A 171 -11.73 -0.24 12.66
N ALA A 172 -11.32 0.89 13.24
CA ALA A 172 -11.93 1.43 14.45
C ALA A 172 -13.41 1.78 14.24
N GLY A 173 -13.76 2.42 13.12
CA GLY A 173 -15.13 2.77 12.79
C GLY A 173 -16.04 1.55 12.58
N ILE A 174 -15.54 0.54 11.88
CA ILE A 174 -16.25 -0.75 11.71
C ILE A 174 -16.51 -1.39 13.07
N ASN A 175 -15.49 -1.49 13.92
CA ASN A 175 -15.61 -2.13 15.22
C ASN A 175 -16.49 -1.34 16.20
N ALA A 176 -16.44 -0.02 16.15
CA ALA A 176 -17.33 0.83 16.93
C ALA A 176 -18.82 0.56 16.55
N HIS A 177 -19.12 0.46 15.25
CA HIS A 177 -20.44 0.10 14.77
C HIS A 177 -20.84 -1.30 15.24
N ILE A 178 -19.99 -2.29 15.04
CA ILE A 178 -20.23 -3.68 15.47
C ILE A 178 -20.52 -3.75 16.97
N ASN A 179 -19.72 -3.03 17.76
CA ASN A 179 -19.86 -3.03 19.23
C ASN A 179 -21.21 -2.45 19.68
N CYS A 180 -21.70 -1.41 19.01
CA CYS A 180 -23.04 -0.85 19.26
C CYS A 180 -24.18 -1.85 18.97
N HIS A 181 -23.95 -2.83 18.12
CA HIS A 181 -24.95 -3.81 17.69
C HIS A 181 -24.74 -5.21 18.28
N GLY A 182 -23.74 -5.39 19.16
CA GLY A 182 -23.48 -6.66 19.84
C GLY A 182 -22.92 -7.75 18.92
N GLY A 183 -22.22 -7.37 17.85
CA GLY A 183 -21.59 -8.29 16.90
C GLY A 183 -20.19 -8.75 17.34
N GLN A 184 -19.63 -9.70 16.58
CA GLN A 184 -18.24 -10.15 16.78
C GLN A 184 -17.24 -9.14 16.21
N PRO A 185 -16.12 -8.86 16.90
CA PRO A 185 -15.13 -7.90 16.45
C PRO A 185 -14.56 -8.23 15.06
N PHE A 186 -14.39 -7.21 14.24
CA PHE A 186 -13.69 -7.31 12.97
C PHE A 186 -12.20 -7.18 13.20
N ILE A 187 -11.47 -8.25 12.98
CA ILE A 187 -10.01 -8.31 13.10
C ILE A 187 -9.46 -8.88 11.81
N LEU A 188 -8.39 -8.27 11.30
CA LEU A 188 -7.65 -8.72 10.12
C LEU A 188 -6.34 -9.37 10.58
N GLY A 189 -6.07 -10.57 10.07
CA GLY A 189 -4.80 -11.27 10.31
C GLY A 189 -3.63 -10.64 9.55
N ARG A 190 -2.41 -10.96 9.99
CA ARG A 190 -1.16 -10.55 9.34
C ARG A 190 -0.99 -11.17 7.94
N ASP A 191 -1.65 -12.27 7.66
CA ASP A 191 -1.70 -12.99 6.38
C ASP A 191 -2.88 -12.55 5.49
N GLU A 192 -3.77 -11.69 6.00
CA GLU A 192 -4.95 -11.23 5.28
C GLU A 192 -4.81 -9.81 4.70
N ALA A 193 -4.18 -8.90 5.47
CA ALA A 193 -4.05 -7.50 5.05
C ALA A 193 -2.85 -6.80 5.70
N TYR A 194 -2.26 -5.81 5.00
CA TYR A 194 -1.27 -4.90 5.59
C TYR A 194 -1.83 -4.12 6.79
N ILE A 195 -3.12 -3.81 6.79
CA ILE A 195 -3.81 -3.22 7.96
C ILE A 195 -3.75 -4.17 9.16
N GLY A 196 -3.85 -5.48 8.93
CA GLY A 196 -3.68 -6.50 9.98
C GLY A 196 -2.26 -6.49 10.55
N VAL A 197 -1.24 -6.44 9.68
CA VAL A 197 0.17 -6.33 10.11
C VAL A 197 0.40 -5.05 10.92
N LEU A 198 -0.12 -3.92 10.45
CA LEU A 198 -0.04 -2.62 11.14
C LEU A 198 -0.60 -2.69 12.55
N ILE A 199 -1.84 -3.15 12.68
CA ILE A 199 -2.54 -3.18 13.98
C ILE A 199 -1.87 -4.16 14.93
N ASP A 200 -1.51 -5.34 14.44
CA ASP A 200 -0.83 -6.34 15.26
C ASP A 200 0.53 -5.84 15.76
N ASP A 201 1.35 -5.21 14.92
CA ASP A 201 2.61 -4.60 15.35
C ASP A 201 2.39 -3.55 16.44
N LEU A 202 1.39 -2.68 16.29
CA LEU A 202 1.08 -1.64 17.28
C LEU A 202 0.68 -2.22 18.63
N VAL A 203 -0.27 -3.15 18.65
CA VAL A 203 -0.87 -3.63 19.91
C VAL A 203 -0.02 -4.68 20.63
N THR A 204 0.91 -5.35 19.92
CA THR A 204 1.76 -6.39 20.50
C THR A 204 3.18 -5.91 20.81
N LYS A 205 3.76 -5.08 19.94
CA LYS A 205 5.15 -4.61 20.05
C LYS A 205 5.26 -3.20 20.61
N GLY A 206 4.19 -2.40 20.51
CA GLY A 206 4.27 -0.98 20.79
C GLY A 206 5.10 -0.20 19.78
N VAL A 207 5.47 1.04 20.12
CA VAL A 207 6.26 1.92 19.29
C VAL A 207 7.31 2.66 20.11
N ASP A 208 8.58 2.56 19.68
CA ASP A 208 9.69 3.33 20.24
C ASP A 208 9.96 4.60 19.43
N GLU A 209 9.51 4.63 18.19
CA GLU A 209 9.60 5.74 17.23
C GLU A 209 8.33 5.77 16.38
N PRO A 210 8.00 6.90 15.72
CA PRO A 210 6.81 6.99 14.86
C PRO A 210 6.74 5.85 13.84
N TYR A 211 5.69 5.03 13.94
CA TYR A 211 5.52 3.85 13.11
C TYR A 211 5.12 4.23 11.68
N ARG A 212 5.78 3.62 10.69
CA ARG A 212 5.40 3.63 9.28
C ARG A 212 5.28 2.20 8.78
N MET A 213 4.26 1.96 7.96
CA MET A 213 4.07 0.66 7.31
C MET A 213 4.99 0.51 6.09
N PHE A 214 5.82 -0.53 6.11
CA PHE A 214 6.65 -0.94 4.99
C PHE A 214 6.37 -2.39 4.65
N THR A 215 6.55 -2.73 3.39
CA THR A 215 6.40 -4.12 2.93
C THR A 215 7.35 -5.08 3.66
N SER A 216 8.50 -4.58 4.15
CA SER A 216 9.45 -5.37 4.94
C SER A 216 8.92 -5.80 6.30
N ARG A 217 7.86 -5.18 6.82
CA ARG A 217 7.23 -5.56 8.09
C ARG A 217 6.30 -6.77 7.96
N ALA A 218 5.88 -7.08 6.72
CA ALA A 218 5.01 -8.22 6.45
C ALA A 218 5.85 -9.45 6.10
N GLU A 219 5.69 -10.52 6.83
CA GLU A 219 6.32 -11.82 6.60
C GLU A 219 5.67 -12.55 5.43
N TYR A 220 4.35 -12.42 5.23
CA TYR A 220 3.58 -13.13 4.21
C TYR A 220 3.30 -12.28 2.97
N ARG A 221 4.30 -11.53 2.47
CA ARG A 221 4.12 -10.57 1.36
C ARG A 221 3.49 -11.17 0.11
N ILE A 222 3.78 -12.43 -0.19
CA ILE A 222 3.21 -13.10 -1.36
C ILE A 222 1.71 -13.38 -1.21
N LEU A 223 1.20 -13.44 0.02
CA LEU A 223 -0.23 -13.54 0.30
C LEU A 223 -0.93 -12.18 0.32
N LEU A 224 -0.17 -11.09 0.47
CA LEU A 224 -0.68 -9.72 0.63
C LEU A 224 -0.53 -8.88 -0.66
N ARG A 225 -0.63 -9.50 -1.81
CA ARG A 225 -0.49 -8.79 -3.08
C ARG A 225 -1.65 -7.82 -3.31
N GLN A 226 -1.34 -6.74 -4.03
CA GLN A 226 -2.33 -5.73 -4.39
C GLN A 226 -3.35 -6.28 -5.38
N ASP A 227 -2.92 -7.12 -6.34
CA ASP A 227 -3.73 -7.68 -7.40
C ASP A 227 -4.88 -8.56 -6.93
N ASP A 228 -4.79 -9.14 -5.72
CA ASP A 228 -5.79 -10.03 -5.16
C ASP A 228 -6.45 -9.52 -3.87
N ALA A 229 -6.33 -8.24 -3.55
CA ALA A 229 -6.94 -7.67 -2.35
C ALA A 229 -8.48 -7.83 -2.34
N ASP A 230 -9.12 -7.74 -3.49
CA ASP A 230 -10.54 -8.00 -3.65
C ASP A 230 -10.91 -9.46 -3.30
N MET A 231 -10.08 -10.41 -3.70
CA MET A 231 -10.28 -11.83 -3.40
C MET A 231 -10.21 -12.16 -1.91
N ARG A 232 -9.39 -11.43 -1.16
CA ARG A 232 -9.22 -11.63 0.28
C ARG A 232 -10.26 -10.91 1.13
N LEU A 233 -10.70 -9.72 0.71
CA LEU A 233 -11.42 -8.79 1.59
C LEU A 233 -12.88 -8.52 1.16
N THR A 234 -13.24 -8.66 -0.13
CA THR A 234 -14.60 -8.28 -0.59
C THR A 234 -15.69 -9.18 -0.01
N GLU A 235 -15.46 -10.49 0.10
CA GLU A 235 -16.45 -11.39 0.69
C GLU A 235 -16.74 -11.06 2.16
N LYS A 236 -15.69 -10.82 2.96
CA LYS A 236 -15.83 -10.35 4.35
C LYS A 236 -16.61 -9.04 4.43
N SER A 237 -16.25 -8.09 3.57
CA SER A 237 -16.91 -6.79 3.49
C SER A 237 -18.39 -6.91 3.09
N TYR A 238 -18.73 -7.82 2.20
CA TYR A 238 -20.11 -8.11 1.81
C TYR A 238 -20.93 -8.72 2.95
N GLN A 239 -20.37 -9.72 3.64
CA GLN A 239 -21.01 -10.36 4.80
C GLN A 239 -21.30 -9.37 5.94
N MET A 240 -20.46 -8.34 6.07
CA MET A 240 -20.64 -7.24 7.04
C MET A 240 -21.59 -6.14 6.55
N GLY A 241 -22.10 -6.23 5.32
CA GLY A 241 -22.97 -5.22 4.73
C GLY A 241 -22.27 -3.95 4.22
N LEU A 242 -20.94 -3.92 4.19
CA LEU A 242 -20.14 -2.77 3.68
C LEU A 242 -20.02 -2.78 2.16
N ALA A 243 -19.66 -3.91 1.56
CA ALA A 243 -19.70 -4.08 0.12
C ALA A 243 -21.13 -4.38 -0.33
N LYS A 244 -21.55 -3.77 -1.43
CA LYS A 244 -22.87 -4.01 -2.02
C LYS A 244 -22.83 -5.22 -2.96
N GLN A 245 -24.03 -5.65 -3.39
CA GLN A 245 -24.22 -6.82 -4.25
C GLN A 245 -23.42 -6.71 -5.57
N ASP A 246 -23.44 -5.55 -6.20
CA ASP A 246 -22.71 -5.28 -7.46
C ASP A 246 -21.20 -5.56 -7.33
N ARG A 247 -20.59 -5.13 -6.23
CA ARG A 247 -19.17 -5.41 -5.95
C ARG A 247 -18.91 -6.90 -5.70
N TYR A 248 -19.83 -7.56 -4.99
CA TYR A 248 -19.72 -8.99 -4.74
C TYR A 248 -19.91 -9.82 -6.02
N ASP A 249 -20.80 -9.41 -6.91
CA ASP A 249 -20.99 -10.06 -8.21
C ASP A 249 -19.75 -9.94 -9.10
N LEU A 250 -19.09 -8.79 -9.11
CA LEU A 250 -17.80 -8.60 -9.79
C LEU A 250 -16.69 -9.50 -9.24
N LEU A 251 -16.65 -9.69 -7.91
CA LEU A 251 -15.71 -10.64 -7.31
C LEU A 251 -15.98 -12.06 -7.79
N ARG A 252 -17.24 -12.50 -7.79
CA ARG A 252 -17.63 -13.84 -8.22
C ARG A 252 -17.27 -14.08 -9.69
N GLU A 253 -17.58 -13.14 -10.57
CA GLU A 253 -17.25 -13.21 -11.99
C GLU A 253 -15.73 -13.35 -12.19
N LYS A 254 -14.92 -12.53 -11.51
CA LYS A 254 -13.45 -12.60 -11.56
C LYS A 254 -12.96 -13.98 -11.10
N LYS A 255 -13.47 -14.46 -9.98
CA LYS A 255 -13.09 -15.75 -9.38
C LYS A 255 -13.42 -16.91 -10.32
N GLU A 256 -14.64 -16.96 -10.82
CA GLU A 256 -15.12 -18.02 -11.72
C GLU A 256 -14.32 -18.07 -13.03
N SER A 257 -14.09 -16.90 -13.65
CA SER A 257 -13.35 -16.78 -14.91
C SER A 257 -11.87 -17.12 -14.73
N ARG A 258 -11.22 -16.59 -13.69
CA ARG A 258 -9.83 -16.90 -13.33
C ARG A 258 -9.63 -18.39 -13.09
N ASP A 259 -10.50 -19.00 -12.27
CA ASP A 259 -10.39 -20.41 -11.91
C ASP A 259 -10.68 -21.32 -13.10
N ALA A 260 -11.52 -20.88 -14.07
CA ALA A 260 -11.74 -21.60 -15.32
C ALA A 260 -10.46 -21.63 -16.18
N ILE A 261 -9.75 -20.51 -16.32
CA ILE A 261 -8.47 -20.44 -17.04
C ILE A 261 -7.44 -21.36 -16.39
N ILE A 262 -7.31 -21.32 -15.06
CA ILE A 262 -6.35 -22.17 -14.34
C ILE A 262 -6.66 -23.66 -14.55
N ARG A 263 -7.93 -24.06 -14.37
CA ARG A 263 -8.36 -25.46 -14.63
C ARG A 263 -8.12 -25.89 -16.07
N PHE A 264 -8.33 -24.99 -17.04
CA PHE A 264 -8.01 -25.29 -18.43
C PHE A 264 -6.52 -25.57 -18.59
N ALA A 265 -5.65 -24.70 -18.03
CA ALA A 265 -4.19 -24.90 -18.10
C ALA A 265 -3.73 -26.21 -17.44
N GLU A 266 -4.32 -26.59 -16.31
CA GLU A 266 -4.05 -27.83 -15.59
C GLU A 266 -4.47 -29.10 -16.35
N THR A 267 -5.56 -29.00 -17.11
CA THR A 267 -6.14 -30.16 -17.80
C THR A 267 -5.66 -30.31 -19.25
N TYR A 268 -5.43 -29.19 -19.92
CA TYR A 268 -5.02 -29.19 -21.34
C TYR A 268 -3.56 -29.62 -21.53
N SER A 269 -3.31 -30.55 -22.45
CA SER A 269 -1.96 -31.04 -22.76
C SER A 269 -1.49 -30.47 -24.08
N VAL A 270 -0.26 -29.96 -24.11
CA VAL A 270 0.42 -29.45 -25.29
C VAL A 270 1.46 -30.46 -25.77
N LYS A 271 1.66 -30.55 -27.09
CA LYS A 271 2.65 -31.46 -27.69
C LYS A 271 3.75 -30.65 -28.38
N PRO A 272 5.00 -31.11 -28.34
CA PRO A 272 6.17 -30.44 -28.91
C PRO A 272 5.96 -29.92 -30.32
N GLN A 273 5.40 -30.77 -31.19
CA GLN A 273 5.21 -30.48 -32.62
C GLN A 273 4.33 -29.26 -32.91
N TYR A 274 3.47 -28.87 -31.99
CA TYR A 274 2.54 -27.75 -32.18
C TYR A 274 3.01 -26.41 -31.56
N ILE A 275 3.93 -26.48 -30.58
CA ILE A 275 4.24 -25.30 -29.78
C ILE A 275 5.72 -24.91 -29.81
N ASN A 276 6.65 -25.85 -30.14
CA ASN A 276 8.09 -25.60 -29.99
C ASN A 276 8.61 -24.44 -30.83
N SER A 277 8.18 -24.31 -32.07
CA SER A 277 8.61 -23.18 -32.91
C SER A 277 8.18 -21.81 -32.34
N GLY A 278 7.06 -21.79 -31.64
CA GLY A 278 6.60 -20.59 -30.92
C GLY A 278 7.40 -20.36 -29.66
N LEU A 279 7.67 -21.40 -28.87
CA LEU A 279 8.48 -21.32 -27.66
C LEU A 279 9.91 -20.81 -27.92
N GLU A 280 10.53 -21.25 -29.00
CA GLU A 280 11.85 -20.74 -29.42
C GLU A 280 11.82 -19.26 -29.76
N LYS A 281 10.75 -18.76 -30.40
CA LYS A 281 10.57 -17.34 -30.68
C LYS A 281 10.37 -16.52 -29.39
N LEU A 282 9.78 -17.12 -28.36
CA LEU A 282 9.62 -16.51 -27.05
C LEU A 282 10.90 -16.62 -26.18
N GLY A 283 11.98 -17.18 -26.73
CA GLY A 283 13.25 -17.30 -26.01
C GLY A 283 13.23 -18.34 -24.89
N THR A 284 12.34 -19.33 -24.95
CA THR A 284 12.30 -20.45 -23.98
C THR A 284 12.60 -21.79 -24.62
N ALA A 285 13.10 -22.74 -23.82
CA ALA A 285 13.51 -24.04 -24.31
C ALA A 285 12.33 -24.82 -24.91
N PRO A 286 12.55 -25.55 -26.04
CA PRO A 286 11.54 -26.42 -26.62
C PRO A 286 11.17 -27.58 -25.67
N LEU A 287 9.97 -28.10 -25.81
CA LEU A 287 9.53 -29.30 -25.09
C LEU A 287 10.14 -30.57 -25.70
N SER A 288 10.60 -31.45 -24.85
CA SER A 288 11.06 -32.80 -25.27
C SER A 288 9.91 -33.80 -25.38
N HIS A 289 8.86 -33.62 -24.63
CA HIS A 289 7.66 -34.46 -24.60
C HIS A 289 6.40 -33.59 -24.29
N GLY A 290 5.22 -34.18 -24.45
CA GLY A 290 3.98 -33.52 -24.12
C GLY A 290 3.87 -33.25 -22.62
N CYS A 291 3.38 -32.08 -22.25
CA CYS A 291 3.16 -31.69 -20.86
C CYS A 291 1.84 -30.89 -20.70
N LYS A 292 1.48 -30.56 -19.49
CA LYS A 292 0.34 -29.66 -19.24
C LYS A 292 0.66 -28.23 -19.65
N LEU A 293 -0.34 -27.51 -20.13
CA LEU A 293 -0.19 -26.12 -20.45
C LEU A 293 0.27 -25.31 -19.21
N PHE A 294 -0.22 -25.68 -18.05
CA PHE A 294 0.19 -25.15 -16.74
C PHE A 294 1.72 -25.11 -16.59
N ASP A 295 2.41 -26.21 -16.92
CA ASP A 295 3.89 -26.32 -16.82
C ASP A 295 4.60 -25.36 -17.79
N VAL A 296 3.96 -25.00 -18.89
CA VAL A 296 4.51 -24.05 -19.87
C VAL A 296 4.31 -22.63 -19.36
N VAL A 297 3.14 -22.30 -18.79
CA VAL A 297 2.85 -20.97 -18.20
C VAL A 297 3.78 -20.66 -17.02
N LEU A 298 4.25 -21.65 -16.26
CA LEU A 298 5.23 -21.46 -15.18
C LEU A 298 6.56 -20.85 -15.65
N ARG A 299 6.88 -20.89 -16.92
CA ARG A 299 8.15 -20.37 -17.44
C ARG A 299 8.15 -18.85 -17.46
N PRO A 300 9.24 -18.18 -17.05
CA PRO A 300 9.29 -16.70 -16.99
C PRO A 300 9.00 -15.99 -18.32
N GLN A 301 9.41 -16.62 -19.45
CA GLN A 301 9.29 -16.04 -20.78
C GLN A 301 7.89 -16.16 -21.41
N THR A 302 7.01 -16.94 -20.81
CA THR A 302 5.68 -17.19 -21.34
C THR A 302 4.62 -16.44 -20.54
N THR A 303 3.58 -15.96 -21.24
CA THR A 303 2.37 -15.40 -20.67
C THR A 303 1.16 -16.16 -21.21
N LEU A 304 0.02 -16.08 -20.55
CA LEU A 304 -1.22 -16.66 -21.07
C LEU A 304 -1.57 -16.08 -22.45
N GLU A 305 -1.34 -14.79 -22.67
CA GLU A 305 -1.63 -14.13 -23.94
C GLU A 305 -0.71 -14.61 -25.05
N ASN A 306 0.62 -14.66 -24.84
CA ASN A 306 1.52 -15.10 -25.91
C ASN A 306 1.39 -16.62 -26.19
N LEU A 307 0.98 -17.42 -25.21
CA LEU A 307 0.67 -18.82 -25.42
C LEU A 307 -0.69 -19.01 -26.14
N ALA A 308 -1.64 -18.12 -25.97
CA ALA A 308 -2.91 -18.14 -26.70
C ALA A 308 -2.72 -17.97 -28.20
N ASP A 309 -1.69 -17.25 -28.64
CA ASP A 309 -1.32 -17.16 -30.06
C ASP A 309 -0.79 -18.48 -30.64
N LEU A 310 -0.26 -19.35 -29.79
CA LEU A 310 0.27 -20.65 -30.16
C LEU A 310 -0.75 -21.77 -29.96
N VAL A 311 -1.74 -21.59 -29.08
CA VAL A 311 -2.72 -22.59 -28.67
C VAL A 311 -4.13 -22.03 -28.88
N PRO A 312 -4.76 -22.30 -30.04
CA PRO A 312 -6.09 -21.77 -30.35
C PRO A 312 -7.17 -22.13 -29.31
N ALA A 313 -7.05 -23.28 -28.66
CA ALA A 313 -7.95 -23.69 -27.59
C ALA A 313 -7.83 -22.80 -26.33
N LEU A 314 -6.62 -22.30 -26.02
CA LEU A 314 -6.43 -21.32 -24.95
C LEU A 314 -7.04 -19.96 -25.35
N ARG A 315 -6.83 -19.52 -26.61
CA ARG A 315 -7.44 -18.28 -27.10
C ARG A 315 -8.97 -18.33 -26.95
N ALA A 316 -9.59 -19.44 -27.35
CA ALA A 316 -11.03 -19.62 -27.18
C ALA A 316 -11.50 -19.61 -25.69
N GLU A 317 -10.63 -20.05 -24.76
CA GLU A 317 -10.91 -19.97 -23.33
C GLU A 317 -10.79 -18.53 -22.81
N LEU A 318 -9.74 -17.80 -23.19
CA LEU A 318 -9.54 -16.40 -22.81
C LEU A 318 -10.61 -15.47 -23.38
N ASP A 319 -11.18 -15.80 -24.54
CA ASP A 319 -12.24 -15.00 -25.18
C ASP A 319 -13.61 -15.13 -24.50
N LYS A 320 -13.77 -16.07 -23.56
CA LYS A 320 -14.97 -16.17 -22.70
C LYS A 320 -14.97 -15.12 -21.58
N VAL A 321 -13.81 -14.57 -21.26
CA VAL A 321 -13.67 -13.56 -20.19
C VAL A 321 -14.33 -12.26 -20.63
N PRO A 322 -15.09 -11.58 -19.74
CA PRO A 322 -15.69 -10.27 -20.06
C PRO A 322 -14.67 -9.26 -20.55
N ALA A 323 -14.94 -8.63 -21.71
CA ALA A 323 -13.98 -7.77 -22.38
C ALA A 323 -13.51 -6.57 -21.54
N SER A 324 -14.39 -6.03 -20.70
CA SER A 324 -14.09 -4.88 -19.81
C SER A 324 -13.11 -5.20 -18.69
N ARG A 325 -12.91 -6.49 -18.39
CA ARG A 325 -12.07 -6.97 -17.27
C ARG A 325 -11.08 -8.06 -17.70
N LYS A 326 -10.92 -8.24 -19.00
CA LYS A 326 -10.15 -9.35 -19.58
C LYS A 326 -8.70 -9.33 -19.11
N GLU A 327 -8.04 -8.17 -19.16
CA GLU A 327 -6.66 -8.00 -18.74
C GLU A 327 -6.47 -8.35 -17.27
N GLU A 328 -7.26 -7.77 -16.38
CA GLU A 328 -7.22 -8.01 -14.93
C GLU A 328 -7.40 -9.50 -14.57
N ILE A 329 -8.34 -10.18 -15.23
CA ILE A 329 -8.66 -11.59 -14.92
C ILE A 329 -7.58 -12.54 -15.46
N ILE A 330 -7.05 -12.28 -16.66
CA ILE A 330 -5.96 -13.07 -17.24
C ILE A 330 -4.69 -12.89 -16.43
N GLU A 331 -4.35 -11.67 -16.05
CA GLU A 331 -3.21 -11.38 -15.18
C GLU A 331 -3.32 -12.11 -13.84
N ALA A 332 -4.49 -12.04 -13.19
CA ALA A 332 -4.73 -12.74 -11.93
C ALA A 332 -4.56 -14.27 -12.07
N ALA A 333 -5.01 -14.88 -13.17
CA ALA A 333 -4.81 -16.30 -13.43
C ALA A 333 -3.32 -16.63 -13.65
N GLU A 334 -2.62 -15.82 -14.44
CA GLU A 334 -1.19 -16.01 -14.71
C GLU A 334 -0.34 -15.90 -13.45
N ILE A 335 -0.59 -14.90 -12.61
CA ILE A 335 0.10 -14.72 -11.33
C ILE A 335 -0.10 -15.94 -10.44
N LEU A 336 -1.33 -16.42 -10.29
CA LEU A 336 -1.62 -17.60 -9.47
C LEU A 336 -0.93 -18.86 -9.99
N ILE A 337 -0.84 -19.06 -11.32
CA ILE A 337 -0.10 -20.17 -11.89
C ILE A 337 1.39 -20.04 -11.58
N LYS A 338 2.00 -18.90 -11.93
CA LYS A 338 3.45 -18.67 -11.79
C LYS A 338 3.94 -18.74 -10.35
N TYR A 339 3.13 -18.25 -9.41
CA TYR A 339 3.49 -18.23 -7.99
C TYR A 339 2.85 -19.36 -7.16
N SER A 340 2.17 -20.31 -7.79
CA SER A 340 1.42 -21.39 -7.12
C SER A 340 2.22 -22.13 -6.03
N GLY A 341 3.47 -22.48 -6.33
CA GLY A 341 4.34 -23.19 -5.39
C GLY A 341 4.73 -22.35 -4.17
N TYR A 342 4.98 -21.04 -4.37
CA TYR A 342 5.31 -20.10 -3.30
C TYR A 342 4.09 -19.80 -2.43
N ILE A 343 2.94 -19.49 -3.05
CA ILE A 343 1.69 -19.20 -2.36
C ILE A 343 1.29 -20.38 -1.47
N LYS A 344 1.33 -21.61 -2.00
CA LYS A 344 0.99 -22.81 -1.24
C LYS A 344 1.92 -23.04 -0.04
N ARG A 345 3.21 -22.75 -0.18
CA ARG A 345 4.18 -22.88 0.90
C ARG A 345 3.91 -21.86 2.01
N GLU A 346 3.74 -20.60 1.66
CA GLU A 346 3.46 -19.53 2.61
C GLU A 346 2.12 -19.73 3.33
N GLN A 347 1.10 -20.19 2.62
CA GLN A 347 -0.19 -20.51 3.23
C GLN A 347 -0.07 -21.60 4.30
N ILE A 348 0.71 -22.66 4.04
CA ILE A 348 0.95 -23.73 5.02
C ILE A 348 1.66 -23.17 6.26
N ILE A 349 2.59 -22.24 6.09
CA ILE A 349 3.30 -21.61 7.21
C ILE A 349 2.34 -20.73 8.01
N ALA A 350 1.57 -19.85 7.35
CA ALA A 350 0.58 -19.00 7.97
C ALA A 350 -0.45 -19.82 8.76
N ASP A 351 -1.01 -20.87 8.18
CA ASP A 351 -1.98 -21.76 8.82
C ASP A 351 -1.41 -22.45 10.08
N LYS A 352 -0.13 -22.82 10.07
CA LYS A 352 0.53 -23.41 11.24
C LYS A 352 0.65 -22.38 12.37
N ILE A 353 1.07 -21.17 12.07
CA ILE A 353 1.25 -20.10 13.06
C ILE A 353 -0.12 -19.73 13.65
N ASN A 354 -1.14 -19.54 12.82
CA ASN A 354 -2.50 -19.24 13.28
C ASN A 354 -3.04 -20.30 14.23
N ARG A 355 -2.79 -21.59 13.97
CA ARG A 355 -3.15 -22.69 14.90
C ARG A 355 -2.39 -22.58 16.22
N CYS A 356 -1.10 -22.31 16.19
CA CYS A 356 -0.31 -22.16 17.41
C CYS A 356 -0.82 -20.98 18.28
N LEU A 357 -1.21 -19.87 17.64
CA LEU A 357 -1.75 -18.70 18.34
C LEU A 357 -3.11 -18.99 18.98
N LEU A 358 -3.98 -19.77 18.33
CA LEU A 358 -5.24 -20.23 18.92
C LEU A 358 -5.02 -21.08 20.18
N TYR A 359 -4.09 -22.04 20.13
CA TYR A 359 -3.76 -22.86 21.30
C TYR A 359 -3.17 -22.06 22.47
N THR A 360 -2.38 -21.02 22.18
CA THR A 360 -1.81 -20.17 23.24
C THR A 360 -2.84 -19.21 23.84
N SER A 361 -3.83 -18.74 23.07
CA SER A 361 -4.91 -17.91 23.59
C SER A 361 -5.87 -18.70 24.46
N ASP A 362 -6.23 -19.91 24.05
CA ASP A 362 -7.10 -20.80 24.84
C ASP A 362 -6.45 -21.18 26.19
N ALA A 363 -5.13 -21.50 26.18
CA ALA A 363 -4.39 -21.78 27.40
C ALA A 363 -4.28 -20.56 28.34
N ALA A 364 -4.20 -19.34 27.79
CA ALA A 364 -4.18 -18.11 28.58
C ALA A 364 -5.56 -17.78 29.19
N ASP A 365 -6.64 -18.10 28.49
CA ASP A 365 -8.00 -17.89 28.97
C ASP A 365 -8.40 -18.96 30.00
N GLU A 366 -7.95 -20.21 29.86
CA GLU A 366 -8.09 -21.24 30.89
C GLU A 366 -7.34 -20.86 32.16
N ALA A 367 -6.11 -20.34 32.06
CA ALA A 367 -5.33 -19.89 33.23
C ALA A 367 -5.97 -18.72 33.99
N ARG A 368 -6.74 -17.86 33.28
CA ARG A 368 -7.49 -16.73 33.88
C ARG A 368 -8.83 -17.13 34.47
N SER A 369 -9.35 -18.30 34.13
CA SER A 369 -10.63 -18.79 34.67
C SER A 369 -10.48 -19.58 35.99
N VAL A 370 -9.24 -19.77 36.47
CA VAL A 370 -8.92 -20.55 37.70
C VAL A 370 -8.61 -19.62 38.88
N ASP A 371 -8.56 -18.31 38.71
CA ASP A 371 -8.53 -17.31 39.76
C ASP A 371 -9.91 -16.65 39.92
#